data_28f331f26514773d2f7cd7c0a8161b77
#
_entry.id   28f331f26514773d2f7cd7c0a8161b77
#
_cell.length_a   1.000
_cell.length_b   1.000
_cell.length_c   1.000
_cell.angle_alpha   90.00
_cell.angle_beta   90.00
_cell.angle_gamma   90.00
#
_symmetry.space_group_name_H-M   'P 1'
#
loop_
_entity.id
_entity.type
_entity.pdbx_description
1 polymer ?
#
loop_
_entity_poly.entity_id
_entity_poly.type
_entity_poly.pdbx_seq_one_letter_code
_entity_poly.pdbx_strand_id
1 'polypeptide(L)'
;KFVLADRAPGFGDPAKPKPVLYSLSYLTPTESDNPNISFNQLMISFDVELGEGNPGAIGVDHQGAQGTATEDVHVEATGAFAGFRGTSGSGGGVSHISVRGGRYGLYLDATDPFASYAGSQPSPVISAVELTGQTEKSIHAATRGPLTLVGAAIDGPGIHLAGRPSDWDGALNVIDS
;
A
#
# COMPACT_ATOMS: atom_id res chain seq x y z
N LYS A 1 -14.29 -8.05 -9.08
CA LYS A 1 -14.52 -7.05 -8.05
C LYS A 1 -14.67 -7.71 -6.69
N PHE A 2 -13.99 -7.18 -5.66
CA PHE A 2 -14.15 -7.55 -4.25
C PHE A 2 -14.92 -6.44 -3.53
N VAL A 3 -15.80 -6.80 -2.62
CA VAL A 3 -16.62 -5.84 -1.87
C VAL A 3 -16.57 -6.18 -0.39
N LEU A 4 -16.10 -5.25 0.43
CA LEU A 4 -16.25 -5.32 1.88
C LEU A 4 -17.62 -4.73 2.25
N ALA A 5 -18.42 -5.47 2.99
CA ALA A 5 -19.72 -4.99 3.43
C ALA A 5 -19.59 -3.76 4.36
N ASP A 6 -20.64 -2.96 4.44
CA ASP A 6 -20.72 -1.85 5.40
C ASP A 6 -20.56 -2.35 6.83
N ARG A 7 -19.81 -1.63 7.65
CA ARG A 7 -19.56 -1.96 9.06
C ARG A 7 -19.16 -3.41 9.30
N ALA A 8 -18.30 -3.93 8.42
CA ALA A 8 -17.84 -5.31 8.50
C ALA A 8 -17.11 -5.59 9.84
N PRO A 9 -17.39 -6.71 10.50
CA PRO A 9 -16.75 -7.04 11.77
C PRO A 9 -15.21 -7.06 11.65
N GLY A 10 -14.53 -6.36 12.55
CA GLY A 10 -13.06 -6.32 12.61
C GLY A 10 -12.40 -5.24 11.75
N PHE A 11 -13.16 -4.40 11.04
CA PHE A 11 -12.66 -3.27 10.24
C PHE A 11 -13.01 -1.90 10.84
N GLY A 12 -13.61 -1.86 12.01
CA GLY A 12 -14.03 -0.63 12.67
C GLY A 12 -12.94 0.11 13.47
N ASP A 13 -11.76 -0.47 13.66
CA ASP A 13 -10.69 0.13 14.48
C ASP A 13 -9.53 0.65 13.60
N PRO A 14 -9.42 1.97 13.39
CA PRO A 14 -8.34 2.54 12.60
C PRO A 14 -6.95 2.46 13.28
N ALA A 15 -6.89 2.14 14.58
CA ALA A 15 -5.62 1.88 15.27
C ALA A 15 -5.10 0.46 15.02
N LYS A 16 -5.93 -0.41 14.43
CA LYS A 16 -5.57 -1.78 14.07
C LYS A 16 -6.03 -2.08 12.64
N PRO A 17 -5.48 -1.38 11.65
CA PRO A 17 -5.94 -1.51 10.28
C PRO A 17 -5.70 -2.90 9.72
N LYS A 18 -6.66 -3.37 8.89
CA LYS A 18 -6.64 -4.70 8.28
C LYS A 18 -6.89 -4.64 6.79
N PRO A 19 -6.14 -5.41 5.98
CA PRO A 19 -6.39 -5.53 4.56
C PRO A 19 -7.59 -6.45 4.25
N VAL A 20 -8.30 -6.13 3.17
CA VAL A 20 -9.31 -7.01 2.57
C VAL A 20 -8.63 -8.07 1.73
N LEU A 21 -7.63 -7.67 0.95
CA LEU A 21 -6.76 -8.59 0.21
C LEU A 21 -5.34 -8.49 0.79
N TYR A 22 -4.80 -9.64 1.11
CA TYR A 22 -3.51 -9.73 1.75
C TYR A 22 -2.66 -10.83 1.13
N SER A 23 -1.47 -10.49 0.70
CA SER A 23 -0.49 -11.45 0.18
C SER A 23 0.84 -11.28 0.89
N LEU A 24 1.16 -12.24 1.70
CA LEU A 24 2.40 -12.32 2.44
C LEU A 24 2.74 -13.77 2.75
N SER A 25 4.02 -14.09 2.77
CA SER A 25 4.50 -15.42 3.17
C SER A 25 5.11 -15.40 4.56
N TYR A 26 4.99 -16.52 5.25
CA TYR A 26 5.64 -16.80 6.53
C TYR A 26 6.71 -17.85 6.34
N LEU A 27 7.83 -17.72 7.03
CA LEU A 27 8.83 -18.79 7.10
C LEU A 27 8.35 -19.94 7.97
N THR A 28 7.73 -19.59 9.11
CA THR A 28 7.05 -20.56 9.99
C THR A 28 5.84 -19.91 10.66
N PRO A 29 4.91 -20.66 11.22
CA PRO A 29 3.75 -20.10 11.93
C PRO A 29 4.07 -19.21 13.13
N THR A 30 5.31 -19.23 13.60
CA THR A 30 5.78 -18.46 14.76
C THR A 30 6.73 -17.32 14.39
N GLU A 31 7.10 -17.19 13.13
CA GLU A 31 7.98 -16.13 12.64
C GLU A 31 7.16 -14.94 12.14
N SER A 32 7.79 -13.79 12.20
CA SER A 32 7.24 -12.58 11.60
C SER A 32 7.11 -12.74 10.09
N ASP A 33 6.16 -12.03 9.54
CA ASP A 33 5.94 -11.91 8.11
C ASP A 33 7.25 -11.63 7.38
N ASN A 34 7.50 -12.35 6.30
CA ASN A 34 8.71 -12.18 5.50
C ASN A 34 8.39 -12.06 4.00
N PRO A 35 8.17 -10.86 3.50
CA PRO A 35 7.88 -10.66 2.08
C PRO A 35 9.01 -11.09 1.16
N ASN A 36 10.24 -11.17 1.67
CA ASN A 36 11.41 -11.55 0.88
C ASN A 36 11.44 -13.02 0.42
N ILE A 37 10.42 -13.80 0.76
CA ILE A 37 10.20 -15.16 0.23
C ILE A 37 8.95 -15.27 -0.64
N SER A 38 8.25 -14.16 -0.87
CA SER A 38 7.04 -14.08 -1.68
C SER A 38 7.39 -13.63 -3.10
N PHE A 39 7.84 -14.58 -3.93
CA PHE A 39 8.26 -14.28 -5.30
C PHE A 39 7.15 -14.51 -6.32
N ASN A 40 7.17 -13.76 -7.42
CA ASN A 40 6.33 -13.95 -8.60
C ASN A 40 4.82 -13.93 -8.30
N GLN A 41 4.39 -13.17 -7.31
CA GLN A 41 2.98 -12.99 -7.00
C GLN A 41 2.42 -11.83 -7.81
N LEU A 42 1.27 -12.03 -8.40
CA LEU A 42 0.62 -11.07 -9.27
C LEU A 42 -0.79 -10.75 -8.77
N MET A 43 -1.10 -9.48 -8.67
CA MET A 43 -2.44 -8.94 -8.42
C MET A 43 -2.82 -8.07 -9.61
N ILE A 44 -3.69 -8.56 -10.48
CA ILE A 44 -3.95 -7.94 -11.79
C ILE A 44 -5.44 -7.84 -12.08
N SER A 45 -5.86 -6.68 -12.59
CA SER A 45 -7.17 -6.40 -13.19
C SER A 45 -8.37 -6.70 -12.29
N PHE A 46 -8.47 -5.99 -11.18
CA PHE A 46 -9.65 -6.07 -10.31
C PHE A 46 -9.93 -4.77 -9.54
N ASP A 47 -11.16 -4.65 -9.08
CA ASP A 47 -11.61 -3.58 -8.20
C ASP A 47 -11.80 -4.08 -6.76
N VAL A 48 -11.54 -3.18 -5.80
CA VAL A 48 -11.90 -3.35 -4.39
C VAL A 48 -12.78 -2.19 -3.94
N GLU A 49 -13.90 -2.49 -3.33
CA GLU A 49 -14.79 -1.50 -2.73
C GLU A 49 -14.86 -1.71 -1.22
N LEU A 50 -14.47 -0.69 -0.48
CA LEU A 50 -14.53 -0.70 0.98
C LEU A 50 -15.83 -0.02 1.41
N GLY A 51 -16.80 -0.79 1.86
CA GLY A 51 -18.11 -0.29 2.29
C GLY A 51 -18.00 0.72 3.43
N GLU A 52 -19.07 1.43 3.67
CA GLU A 52 -19.15 2.47 4.68
C GLU A 52 -18.93 1.96 6.11
N GLY A 53 -18.36 2.80 6.98
CA GLY A 53 -18.19 2.50 8.40
C GLY A 53 -17.07 1.49 8.71
N ASN A 54 -16.08 1.39 7.84
CA ASN A 54 -14.90 0.55 7.98
C ASN A 54 -13.60 1.37 8.10
N PRO A 55 -13.46 2.26 9.10
CA PRO A 55 -12.32 3.19 9.19
C PRO A 55 -10.95 2.51 9.38
N GLY A 56 -10.90 1.24 9.72
CA GLY A 56 -9.69 0.43 9.79
C GLY A 56 -9.45 -0.44 8.56
N ALA A 57 -10.25 -0.31 7.49
CA ALA A 57 -10.06 -1.12 6.30
C ALA A 57 -8.92 -0.63 5.42
N ILE A 58 -8.18 -1.57 4.87
CA ILE A 58 -7.20 -1.37 3.80
C ILE A 58 -7.65 -2.21 2.61
N GLY A 59 -7.63 -1.66 1.40
CA GLY A 59 -8.03 -2.40 0.22
C GLY A 59 -7.11 -3.58 -0.07
N VAL A 60 -5.85 -3.28 -0.31
CA VAL A 60 -4.85 -4.26 -0.72
C VAL A 60 -3.57 -4.10 0.10
N ASP A 61 -3.03 -5.21 0.56
CA ASP A 61 -1.70 -5.31 1.13
C ASP A 61 -0.91 -6.37 0.36
N HIS A 62 -0.06 -5.91 -0.54
CA HIS A 62 0.73 -6.78 -1.40
C HIS A 62 2.22 -6.55 -1.15
N GLN A 63 2.72 -7.22 -0.14
CA GLN A 63 4.13 -7.17 0.23
C GLN A 63 4.85 -8.38 -0.38
N GLY A 64 5.37 -8.19 -1.58
CA GLY A 64 6.05 -9.25 -2.30
C GLY A 64 7.50 -8.92 -2.63
N ALA A 65 8.30 -9.94 -2.90
CA ALA A 65 9.68 -9.85 -3.32
C ALA A 65 9.81 -9.68 -4.85
N GLN A 66 10.90 -10.16 -5.40
CA GLN A 66 11.19 -10.04 -6.84
C GLN A 66 10.14 -10.71 -7.72
N GLY A 67 9.86 -10.10 -8.84
CA GLY A 67 8.90 -10.61 -9.83
C GLY A 67 7.43 -10.47 -9.40
N THR A 68 7.14 -9.80 -8.28
CA THR A 68 5.76 -9.48 -7.90
C THR A 68 5.27 -8.24 -8.63
N ALA A 69 3.99 -8.20 -8.96
CA ALA A 69 3.39 -7.03 -9.56
C ALA A 69 1.96 -6.78 -9.08
N THR A 70 1.60 -5.49 -9.02
CA THR A 70 0.22 -5.03 -8.86
C THR A 70 -0.10 -4.15 -10.05
N GLU A 71 -1.05 -4.54 -10.88
CA GLU A 71 -1.37 -3.86 -12.13
C GLU A 71 -2.88 -3.78 -12.35
N ASP A 72 -3.36 -2.62 -12.80
CA ASP A 72 -4.77 -2.41 -13.12
C ASP A 72 -5.68 -2.77 -11.93
N VAL A 73 -5.38 -2.17 -10.76
CA VAL A 73 -6.14 -2.39 -9.52
C VAL A 73 -6.70 -1.07 -9.01
N HIS A 74 -8.01 -1.03 -8.81
CA HIS A 74 -8.72 0.18 -8.41
C HIS A 74 -9.38 -0.01 -7.05
N VAL A 75 -9.17 0.95 -6.14
CA VAL A 75 -9.71 0.88 -4.77
C VAL A 75 -10.61 2.08 -4.48
N GLU A 76 -11.88 1.81 -4.21
CA GLU A 76 -12.80 2.78 -3.60
C GLU A 76 -12.69 2.65 -2.09
N ALA A 77 -12.06 3.63 -1.45
CA ALA A 77 -11.67 3.59 -0.04
C ALA A 77 -12.32 4.69 0.81
N THR A 78 -13.44 5.26 0.38
CA THR A 78 -14.10 6.35 1.10
C THR A 78 -14.37 5.98 2.56
N GLY A 79 -13.82 6.79 3.48
CA GLY A 79 -13.93 6.55 4.92
C GLY A 79 -13.08 5.40 5.50
N ALA A 80 -12.26 4.74 4.68
CA ALA A 80 -11.36 3.67 5.10
C ALA A 80 -9.98 4.20 5.54
N PHE A 81 -9.12 3.32 6.03
CA PHE A 81 -7.75 3.66 6.43
C PHE A 81 -6.87 3.95 5.20
N ALA A 82 -6.77 3.03 4.26
CA ALA A 82 -5.94 3.21 3.07
C ALA A 82 -6.42 2.38 1.86
N GLY A 83 -6.06 2.83 0.67
CA GLY A 83 -6.22 2.00 -0.52
C GLY A 83 -5.22 0.85 -0.55
N PHE A 84 -3.93 1.17 -0.45
CA PHE A 84 -2.85 0.19 -0.44
C PHE A 84 -1.96 0.35 0.79
N ARG A 85 -1.51 -0.79 1.32
CA ARG A 85 -0.42 -0.90 2.28
C ARG A 85 0.64 -1.85 1.72
N GLY A 86 1.89 -1.40 1.71
CA GLY A 86 2.95 -2.15 1.06
C GLY A 86 2.87 -2.12 -0.48
N THR A 87 3.93 -2.51 -1.09
CA THR A 87 4.10 -2.60 -2.55
C THR A 87 5.04 -3.73 -2.91
N SER A 88 5.08 -4.04 -4.20
CA SER A 88 6.09 -4.94 -4.75
C SER A 88 7.50 -4.45 -4.44
N GLY A 89 8.39 -5.36 -4.12
CA GLY A 89 9.79 -5.06 -3.79
C GLY A 89 10.70 -4.89 -5.01
N SER A 90 11.98 -5.00 -4.76
CA SER A 90 13.02 -4.87 -5.80
C SER A 90 12.79 -5.81 -6.97
N GLY A 91 12.77 -5.28 -8.18
CA GLY A 91 12.49 -6.05 -9.40
C GLY A 91 11.02 -6.44 -9.59
N GLY A 92 10.13 -5.93 -8.74
CA GLY A 92 8.71 -5.94 -8.95
C GLY A 92 8.20 -4.60 -9.49
N GLY A 93 6.93 -4.51 -9.82
CA GLY A 93 6.32 -3.30 -10.35
C GLY A 93 4.92 -3.05 -9.80
N VAL A 94 4.57 -1.76 -9.74
CA VAL A 94 3.20 -1.31 -9.48
C VAL A 94 2.83 -0.35 -10.59
N SER A 95 1.73 -0.62 -11.28
CA SER A 95 1.31 0.22 -12.40
C SER A 95 -0.20 0.28 -12.56
N HIS A 96 -0.68 1.40 -13.11
CA HIS A 96 -2.10 1.60 -13.41
C HIS A 96 -3.01 1.30 -12.21
N ILE A 97 -2.66 1.83 -11.05
CA ILE A 97 -3.48 1.70 -9.85
C ILE A 97 -4.19 3.02 -9.55
N SER A 98 -5.38 2.92 -8.99
CA SER A 98 -6.07 4.10 -8.49
C SER A 98 -6.66 3.91 -7.11
N VAL A 99 -6.72 5.00 -6.34
CA VAL A 99 -7.42 5.04 -5.05
C VAL A 99 -8.28 6.29 -4.98
N ARG A 100 -9.55 6.10 -4.68
CA ARG A 100 -10.46 7.18 -4.35
C ARG A 100 -10.83 7.16 -2.88
N GLY A 101 -10.64 8.28 -2.17
CA GLY A 101 -10.91 8.40 -0.74
C GLY A 101 -9.84 7.77 0.14
N GLY A 102 -10.24 7.42 1.37
CA GLY A 102 -9.35 6.91 2.41
C GLY A 102 -8.64 8.01 3.20
N ARG A 103 -8.06 7.65 4.34
CA ARG A 103 -7.11 8.54 5.02
C ARG A 103 -5.83 8.65 4.21
N TYR A 104 -5.38 7.52 3.67
CA TYR A 104 -4.20 7.40 2.81
C TYR A 104 -4.57 6.72 1.49
N GLY A 105 -3.99 7.18 0.40
CA GLY A 105 -4.00 6.43 -0.86
C GLY A 105 -3.03 5.26 -0.79
N LEU A 106 -1.75 5.58 -0.60
CA LEU A 106 -0.68 4.61 -0.37
C LEU A 106 -0.09 4.81 1.03
N TYR A 107 -0.10 3.76 1.85
CA TYR A 107 0.50 3.74 3.18
C TYR A 107 1.70 2.79 3.19
N LEU A 108 2.88 3.34 2.94
CA LEU A 108 4.13 2.61 2.76
C LEU A 108 5.04 2.84 3.97
N ASP A 109 4.58 2.43 5.15
CA ASP A 109 5.30 2.64 6.39
C ASP A 109 5.94 1.35 6.89
N ALA A 110 7.22 1.26 6.70
CA ALA A 110 8.03 0.16 7.18
C ALA A 110 8.23 0.16 8.71
N THR A 111 7.79 1.18 9.42
CA THR A 111 7.79 1.23 10.89
C THR A 111 6.46 0.81 11.49
N ASP A 112 5.43 0.63 10.66
CA ASP A 112 4.13 0.17 11.10
C ASP A 112 4.27 -1.23 11.72
N PRO A 113 3.94 -1.42 13.00
CA PRO A 113 4.03 -2.72 13.65
C PRO A 113 3.08 -3.77 13.06
N PHE A 114 2.09 -3.34 12.27
CA PHE A 114 1.18 -4.22 11.55
C PHE A 114 1.63 -4.49 10.11
N ALA A 115 2.60 -3.72 9.60
CA ALA A 115 3.27 -3.94 8.31
C ALA A 115 4.64 -4.53 8.59
N SER A 116 4.66 -5.71 9.17
CA SER A 116 5.80 -6.29 9.87
C SER A 116 7.09 -6.38 9.06
N TYR A 117 7.06 -6.11 7.77
CA TYR A 117 8.25 -6.19 6.93
C TYR A 117 8.32 -5.18 5.79
N ALA A 118 7.53 -4.15 5.81
CA ALA A 118 7.61 -3.08 4.80
C ALA A 118 9.04 -2.51 4.66
N GLY A 119 9.88 -2.76 5.67
CA GLY A 119 11.29 -2.40 5.66
C GLY A 119 12.20 -3.25 4.81
N SER A 120 11.81 -4.43 4.39
CA SER A 120 12.71 -5.30 3.60
C SER A 120 12.57 -5.11 2.11
N GLN A 121 11.57 -4.40 1.66
CA GLN A 121 11.32 -4.16 0.25
C GLN A 121 11.75 -2.73 -0.11
N PRO A 122 13.01 -2.54 -0.43
CA PRO A 122 13.51 -1.23 -0.80
C PRO A 122 13.15 -0.90 -2.25
N SER A 123 12.94 0.34 -2.54
CA SER A 123 12.90 0.86 -3.91
C SER A 123 11.65 0.49 -4.74
N PRO A 124 10.44 0.71 -4.23
CA PRO A 124 9.26 0.56 -5.07
C PRO A 124 9.27 1.55 -6.23
N VAL A 125 8.91 1.06 -7.41
CA VAL A 125 8.60 1.88 -8.58
C VAL A 125 7.10 1.78 -8.85
N ILE A 126 6.43 2.93 -8.83
CA ILE A 126 4.99 3.03 -9.03
C ILE A 126 4.74 3.92 -10.26
N SER A 127 4.10 3.39 -11.26
CA SER A 127 3.80 4.11 -12.49
C SER A 127 2.31 4.22 -12.75
N ALA A 128 1.90 5.33 -13.37
CA ALA A 128 0.49 5.59 -13.71
C ALA A 128 -0.44 5.37 -12.50
N VAL A 129 -0.17 6.07 -11.38
CA VAL A 129 -1.00 6.03 -10.18
C VAL A 129 -1.93 7.24 -10.14
N GLU A 130 -3.19 7.01 -9.82
CA GLU A 130 -4.18 8.07 -9.61
C GLU A 130 -4.69 8.05 -8.17
N LEU A 131 -4.51 9.16 -7.44
CA LEU A 131 -4.91 9.29 -6.04
C LEU A 131 -5.80 10.52 -5.87
N THR A 132 -7.04 10.33 -5.43
CA THR A 132 -8.03 11.41 -5.30
C THR A 132 -8.81 11.34 -4.01
N GLY A 133 -9.04 12.49 -3.37
CA GLY A 133 -9.96 12.61 -2.23
C GLY A 133 -9.48 11.97 -0.92
N GLN A 134 -8.19 11.78 -0.73
CA GLN A 134 -7.63 11.35 0.55
C GLN A 134 -7.78 12.46 1.59
N THR A 135 -7.91 12.07 2.87
CA THR A 135 -8.16 13.03 3.94
C THR A 135 -6.92 13.41 4.75
N GLU A 136 -5.88 12.57 4.78
CA GLU A 136 -4.63 12.85 5.50
C GLU A 136 -3.43 13.02 4.58
N LYS A 137 -3.05 11.99 3.84
CA LYS A 137 -1.99 12.05 2.83
C LYS A 137 -2.34 11.16 1.64
N SER A 138 -2.06 11.65 0.44
CA SER A 138 -2.20 10.80 -0.75
C SER A 138 -1.18 9.68 -0.72
N ILE A 139 0.08 9.99 -0.33
CA ILE A 139 1.11 8.99 -0.08
C ILE A 139 1.78 9.29 1.25
N HIS A 140 1.82 8.30 2.13
CA HIS A 140 2.69 8.27 3.29
C HIS A 140 3.78 7.25 3.03
N ALA A 141 5.04 7.68 3.00
CA ALA A 141 6.17 6.82 2.69
C ALA A 141 7.25 6.92 3.77
N ALA A 142 7.55 5.80 4.39
CA ALA A 142 8.70 5.58 5.27
C ALA A 142 9.43 4.32 4.81
N THR A 143 9.81 4.28 3.55
CA THR A 143 10.41 3.12 2.89
C THR A 143 11.91 3.05 3.14
N ARG A 144 12.45 1.86 3.02
CA ARG A 144 13.88 1.60 3.21
C ARG A 144 14.75 2.22 2.11
N GLY A 145 14.29 2.14 0.88
CA GLY A 145 14.95 2.69 -0.28
C GLY A 145 14.13 3.78 -0.93
N PRO A 146 14.55 4.31 -2.07
CA PRO A 146 13.82 5.35 -2.76
C PRO A 146 12.47 4.86 -3.25
N LEU A 147 11.46 5.70 -3.08
CA LEU A 147 10.19 5.60 -3.79
C LEU A 147 10.34 6.32 -5.12
N THR A 148 10.02 5.66 -6.21
CA THR A 148 10.01 6.28 -7.54
C THR A 148 8.57 6.31 -8.08
N LEU A 149 8.08 7.50 -8.38
CA LEU A 149 6.78 7.74 -9.00
C LEU A 149 6.98 8.16 -10.45
N VAL A 150 6.25 7.55 -11.36
CA VAL A 150 6.28 7.87 -12.79
C VAL A 150 4.85 8.08 -13.30
N GLY A 151 4.55 9.25 -13.84
CA GLY A 151 3.22 9.56 -14.33
C GLY A 151 2.15 9.50 -13.24
N ALA A 152 2.41 10.08 -12.08
CA ALA A 152 1.45 10.11 -10.98
C ALA A 152 0.49 11.30 -11.09
N ALA A 153 -0.80 11.05 -10.94
CA ALA A 153 -1.84 12.07 -10.81
C ALA A 153 -2.36 12.08 -9.36
N ILE A 154 -2.15 13.19 -8.65
CA ILE A 154 -2.50 13.31 -7.23
C ILE A 154 -3.39 14.55 -7.03
N ASP A 155 -4.64 14.31 -6.67
CA ASP A 155 -5.60 15.33 -6.23
C ASP A 155 -5.94 15.11 -4.76
N GLY A 156 -5.11 15.66 -3.88
CA GLY A 156 -5.24 15.45 -2.43
C GLY A 156 -4.13 16.10 -1.62
N PRO A 157 -4.00 15.73 -0.33
CA PRO A 157 -3.10 16.40 0.63
C PRO A 157 -1.61 16.11 0.42
N GLY A 158 -1.24 15.55 -0.73
CA GLY A 158 0.14 15.41 -1.16
C GLY A 158 0.88 14.22 -0.57
N ILE A 159 2.21 14.27 -0.67
CA ILE A 159 3.12 13.20 -0.31
C ILE A 159 3.83 13.55 1.00
N HIS A 160 3.88 12.62 1.92
CA HIS A 160 4.68 12.72 3.14
C HIS A 160 5.80 11.67 3.09
N LEU A 161 7.02 12.12 2.96
CA LEU A 161 8.20 11.29 3.13
C LEU A 161 8.62 11.36 4.60
N ALA A 162 8.36 10.31 5.35
CA ALA A 162 8.70 10.23 6.76
C ALA A 162 10.17 9.82 6.93
N GLY A 163 10.90 10.56 7.75
CA GLY A 163 12.25 10.18 8.16
C GLY A 163 12.22 8.94 9.05
N ARG A 164 13.23 8.10 8.94
CA ARG A 164 13.40 6.92 9.80
C ARG A 164 14.50 7.15 10.84
N PRO A 165 14.35 6.61 12.04
CA PRO A 165 15.31 6.80 13.13
C PRO A 165 16.69 6.15 12.93
N SER A 166 16.91 5.36 11.89
CA SER A 166 18.17 4.64 11.66
C SER A 166 18.45 4.51 10.17
N ASP A 167 19.68 4.69 9.80
CA ASP A 167 20.49 4.30 8.61
C ASP A 167 19.82 4.17 7.22
N TRP A 168 18.59 4.59 7.02
CA TRP A 168 17.82 4.35 5.83
C TRP A 168 17.21 5.65 5.34
N ASP A 169 17.93 6.29 4.48
CA ASP A 169 17.49 7.52 3.85
C ASP A 169 16.61 7.19 2.64
N GLY A 170 15.30 7.07 2.93
CA GLY A 170 14.33 7.04 1.84
C GLY A 170 14.48 8.29 0.99
N ALA A 171 14.47 8.13 -0.31
CA ALA A 171 14.44 9.24 -1.27
C ALA A 171 13.14 9.16 -2.07
N LEU A 172 12.71 10.29 -2.60
CA LEU A 172 11.57 10.38 -3.51
C LEU A 172 12.05 10.84 -4.87
N ASN A 173 11.82 10.02 -5.88
CA ASN A 173 12.00 10.40 -7.27
C ASN A 173 10.62 10.58 -7.91
N VAL A 174 10.37 11.71 -8.53
CA VAL A 174 9.13 12.00 -9.23
C VAL A 174 9.47 12.32 -10.67
N ILE A 175 8.87 11.59 -11.59
CA ILE A 175 9.13 11.68 -13.02
C ILE A 175 7.78 11.84 -13.73
N ASP A 176 7.66 12.90 -14.49
CA ASP A 176 6.54 13.13 -15.43
C ASP A 176 5.14 13.06 -14.76
N SER A 177 4.99 13.74 -13.62
CA SER A 177 3.84 13.64 -12.72
C SER A 177 3.19 15.00 -12.49
#